data_24299d9aeb37856495451cdc3bad4f2f
#
_entry.id   24299d9aeb37856495451cdc3bad4f2f
#
_cell.length_a   1.000
_cell.length_b   1.000
_cell.length_c   1.000
_cell.angle_alpha   90.00
_cell.angle_beta   90.00
_cell.angle_gamma   90.00
#
_symmetry.space_group_name_H-M   'P 1'
#
loop_
_entity.id
_entity.type
_entity.pdbx_description
1 polymer ?
#
loop_
_entity_poly.entity_id
_entity_poly.type
_entity_poly.pdbx_seq_one_letter_code
_entity_poly.pdbx_strand_id
1 'polypeptide(L)'
;MKTVKVVAAIIKKDNKILIASRKKGEFAGMFEFPGGKIEPGESGEQALIREIQEELETTIIIEEFFMNVNYKYPTFILDMDCYLCTLKDNHIKLNDHNSIRWISLDEQNINWIPADIQIFDTLKKRGILHDANN
;
A
#
# COMPACT_ATOMS: atom_id res chain seq x y z
N MET A 1 -2.86 19.63 15.47
CA MET A 1 -2.48 18.23 15.28
C MET A 1 -1.70 18.10 13.98
N LYS A 2 -0.59 17.39 14.03
CA LYS A 2 0.30 17.24 12.87
C LYS A 2 -0.33 16.38 11.80
N THR A 3 -0.16 16.76 10.54
CA THR A 3 -0.53 15.94 9.38
C THR A 3 0.71 15.28 8.80
N VAL A 4 0.66 13.97 8.61
CA VAL A 4 1.75 13.21 8.02
C VAL A 4 1.34 12.77 6.62
N LYS A 5 2.11 13.18 5.61
CA LYS A 5 1.83 12.86 4.22
C LYS A 5 2.60 11.62 3.80
N VAL A 6 1.86 10.61 3.34
CA VAL A 6 2.44 9.33 2.92
C VAL A 6 1.85 8.90 1.58
N VAL A 7 2.49 7.90 0.99
CA VAL A 7 2.04 7.28 -0.25
C VAL A 7 1.99 5.77 -0.04
N ALA A 8 1.09 5.09 -0.75
CA ALA A 8 0.94 3.64 -0.67
C ALA A 8 0.75 3.05 -2.06
N ALA A 9 1.30 1.85 -2.26
CA ALA A 9 1.23 1.14 -3.52
C ALA A 9 0.23 -0.01 -3.41
N ILE A 10 -0.73 -0.05 -4.33
CA ILE A 10 -1.62 -1.19 -4.52
C ILE A 10 -1.03 -1.98 -5.68
N ILE A 11 -0.20 -2.96 -5.36
CA ILE A 11 0.54 -3.72 -6.37
C ILE A 11 -0.31 -4.91 -6.79
N LYS A 12 -0.69 -4.92 -8.07
CA LYS A 12 -1.58 -5.93 -8.65
C LYS A 12 -0.78 -6.97 -9.41
N LYS A 13 -1.19 -8.23 -9.28
CA LYS A 13 -0.62 -9.33 -10.06
C LYS A 13 -1.56 -10.53 -9.98
N ASP A 14 -1.91 -11.10 -11.14
CA ASP A 14 -2.71 -12.34 -11.22
C ASP A 14 -4.00 -12.29 -10.40
N ASN A 15 -4.74 -11.17 -10.52
CA ASN A 15 -5.99 -10.94 -9.80
C ASN A 15 -5.82 -10.88 -8.28
N LYS A 16 -4.61 -10.56 -7.82
CA LYS A 16 -4.31 -10.41 -6.40
C LYS A 16 -3.60 -9.09 -6.16
N ILE A 17 -3.60 -8.69 -4.90
CA ILE A 17 -2.88 -7.49 -4.46
C ILE A 17 -1.91 -7.86 -3.35
N LEU A 18 -0.81 -7.12 -3.28
CA LEU A 18 0.24 -7.36 -2.30
C LEU A 18 -0.04 -6.57 -1.02
N ILE A 19 -0.01 -7.26 0.12
CA ILE A 19 -0.07 -6.63 1.42
C ILE A 19 1.11 -7.09 2.25
N ALA A 20 1.49 -6.28 3.23
CA ALA A 20 2.68 -6.55 4.03
C ALA A 20 2.38 -6.30 5.51
N SER A 21 2.95 -7.12 6.39
CA SER A 21 2.76 -6.95 7.83
C SER A 21 3.93 -6.20 8.42
N ARG A 22 3.64 -5.28 9.35
CA ARG A 22 4.67 -4.52 10.03
C ARG A 22 5.46 -5.40 10.98
N LYS A 23 6.77 -5.16 11.03
CA LYS A 23 7.68 -5.94 11.86
C LYS A 23 7.65 -5.50 13.31
N LYS A 24 7.47 -4.20 13.57
CA LYS A 24 7.55 -3.65 14.93
C LYS A 24 6.71 -2.39 15.05
N GLY A 25 6.60 -1.86 16.26
CA GLY A 25 5.82 -0.67 16.56
C GLY A 25 4.42 -1.02 17.02
N GLU A 26 3.59 0.01 17.16
CA GLU A 26 2.23 -0.13 17.67
C GLU A 26 1.39 -1.11 16.84
N PHE A 27 1.60 -1.14 15.53
CA PHE A 27 0.83 -1.96 14.63
C PHE A 27 1.57 -3.23 14.17
N ALA A 28 2.54 -3.71 14.97
CA ALA A 28 3.30 -4.90 14.63
C ALA A 28 2.34 -6.09 14.37
N GLY A 29 2.62 -6.82 13.30
CA GLY A 29 1.79 -7.97 12.90
C GLY A 29 0.55 -7.62 12.10
N MET A 30 0.20 -6.34 12.00
CA MET A 30 -0.95 -5.90 11.23
C MET A 30 -0.53 -5.60 9.79
N PHE A 31 -1.49 -5.71 8.87
CA PHE A 31 -1.22 -5.59 7.44
C PHE A 31 -1.52 -4.21 6.89
N GLU A 32 -0.76 -3.83 5.86
CA GLU A 32 -0.91 -2.56 5.18
C GLU A 32 -0.52 -2.71 3.71
N PHE A 33 -0.88 -1.72 2.92
CA PHE A 33 -0.30 -1.58 1.58
C PHE A 33 1.05 -0.91 1.73
N PRO A 34 2.11 -1.43 1.09
CA PRO A 34 3.46 -0.88 1.30
C PRO A 34 3.60 0.53 0.77
N GLY A 35 4.45 1.30 1.42
CA GLY A 35 4.70 2.70 1.07
C GLY A 35 5.43 3.41 2.19
N GLY A 36 5.32 4.73 2.23
CA GLY A 36 5.99 5.49 3.27
C GLY A 36 5.83 6.99 3.10
N LYS A 37 6.64 7.74 3.84
CA LYS A 37 6.55 9.20 3.89
C LYS A 37 7.12 9.85 2.65
N ILE A 38 6.49 10.96 2.24
CA ILE A 38 7.03 11.82 1.18
C ILE A 38 8.09 12.71 1.81
N GLU A 39 9.28 12.72 1.22
CA GLU A 39 10.38 13.56 1.71
C GLU A 39 10.37 14.91 1.00
N PRO A 40 10.99 15.94 1.63
CA PRO A 40 11.05 17.28 1.01
C PRO A 40 11.64 17.19 -0.40
N GLY A 41 10.96 17.86 -1.35
CA GLY A 41 11.42 17.90 -2.72
C GLY A 41 10.98 16.74 -3.60
N GLU A 42 10.32 15.73 -3.01
CA GLU A 42 9.80 14.61 -3.80
C GLU A 42 8.34 14.83 -4.18
N SER A 43 7.98 14.35 -5.37
CA SER A 43 6.56 14.14 -5.67
C SER A 43 6.09 12.87 -4.96
N GLY A 44 4.77 12.67 -4.89
CA GLY A 44 4.23 11.43 -4.33
C GLY A 44 4.70 10.21 -5.09
N GLU A 45 4.73 10.29 -6.42
CA GLU A 45 5.18 9.16 -7.25
C GLU A 45 6.64 8.84 -7.04
N GLN A 46 7.50 9.86 -6.96
CA GLN A 46 8.91 9.65 -6.68
C GLN A 46 9.12 8.99 -5.32
N ALA A 47 8.38 9.47 -4.32
CA ALA A 47 8.46 8.91 -2.97
C ALA A 47 8.05 7.44 -2.97
N LEU A 48 6.99 7.10 -3.72
CA LEU A 48 6.50 5.73 -3.74
C LEU A 48 7.51 4.78 -4.37
N ILE A 49 8.10 5.17 -5.50
CA ILE A 49 9.12 4.35 -6.17
C ILE A 49 10.30 4.13 -5.23
N ARG A 50 10.74 5.19 -4.54
CA ARG A 50 11.86 5.10 -3.60
C ARG A 50 11.51 4.20 -2.41
N GLU A 51 10.34 4.39 -1.80
CA GLU A 51 9.93 3.60 -0.64
C GLU A 51 9.83 2.11 -0.95
N ILE A 52 9.25 1.77 -2.10
CA ILE A 52 9.14 0.36 -2.48
C ILE A 52 10.51 -0.23 -2.76
N GLN A 53 11.41 0.55 -3.37
CA GLN A 53 12.79 0.09 -3.58
C GLN A 53 13.49 -0.18 -2.25
N GLU A 54 13.28 0.68 -1.26
CA GLU A 54 13.90 0.52 0.06
C GLU A 54 13.31 -0.67 0.83
N GLU A 55 12.00 -0.82 0.78
CA GLU A 55 11.30 -1.83 1.60
C GLU A 55 11.30 -3.21 0.98
N LEU A 56 11.15 -3.31 -0.31
CA LEU A 56 10.94 -4.57 -1.02
C LEU A 56 12.02 -4.87 -2.07
N GLU A 57 12.94 -3.95 -2.27
CA GLU A 57 14.01 -4.07 -3.29
C GLU A 57 13.49 -4.46 -4.65
N THR A 58 12.38 -3.83 -5.04
CA THR A 58 11.77 -4.07 -6.34
C THR A 58 11.34 -2.74 -6.96
N THR A 59 11.22 -2.72 -8.27
CA THR A 59 10.79 -1.55 -9.02
C THR A 59 9.34 -1.71 -9.42
N ILE A 60 8.52 -0.73 -9.04
CA ILE A 60 7.11 -0.72 -9.45
C ILE A 60 6.92 0.17 -10.67
N ILE A 61 5.84 -0.11 -11.39
CA ILE A 61 5.34 0.75 -12.45
C ILE A 61 4.04 1.33 -11.92
N ILE A 62 3.99 2.66 -11.76
CA ILE A 62 2.79 3.34 -11.28
C ILE A 62 1.87 3.52 -12.49
N GLU A 63 0.65 2.97 -12.39
CA GLU A 63 -0.31 3.06 -13.47
C GLU A 63 -1.20 4.27 -13.34
N GLU A 64 -1.78 4.48 -12.15
CA GLU A 64 -2.64 5.63 -11.92
C GLU A 64 -2.86 5.89 -10.45
N PHE A 65 -3.23 7.13 -10.14
CA PHE A 65 -3.70 7.50 -8.81
C PHE A 65 -5.04 6.81 -8.56
N PHE A 66 -5.21 6.22 -7.38
CA PHE A 66 -6.43 5.49 -7.04
C PHE A 66 -7.33 6.26 -6.10
N MET A 67 -6.80 6.67 -4.94
CA MET A 67 -7.60 7.40 -3.95
C MET A 67 -6.70 8.06 -2.92
N ASN A 68 -7.27 9.03 -2.22
CA ASN A 68 -6.64 9.64 -1.06
C ASN A 68 -7.38 9.16 0.20
N VAL A 69 -6.62 8.84 1.23
CA VAL A 69 -7.16 8.47 2.54
C VAL A 69 -6.73 9.52 3.55
N ASN A 70 -7.70 10.08 4.26
CA ASN A 70 -7.43 10.92 5.44
C ASN A 70 -7.93 10.16 6.65
N TYR A 71 -7.03 9.88 7.58
CA TYR A 71 -7.38 9.12 8.78
C TYR A 71 -6.82 9.79 10.01
N LYS A 72 -7.67 10.02 10.99
CA LYS A 72 -7.26 10.68 12.23
C LYS A 72 -6.90 9.64 13.28
N TYR A 73 -5.60 9.52 13.55
CA TYR A 73 -5.10 8.75 14.68
C TYR A 73 -5.09 9.66 15.92
N PRO A 74 -4.96 9.12 17.12
CA PRO A 74 -5.03 9.98 18.34
C PRO A 74 -4.04 11.13 18.37
N THR A 75 -2.83 10.96 17.78
CA THR A 75 -1.78 11.96 17.88
C THR A 75 -1.44 12.64 16.55
N PHE A 76 -2.04 12.20 15.44
CA PHE A 76 -1.74 12.81 14.13
C PHE A 76 -2.82 12.46 13.11
N ILE A 77 -2.82 13.21 12.02
CA ILE A 77 -3.70 12.95 10.88
C ILE A 77 -2.83 12.33 9.78
N LEU A 78 -3.27 11.19 9.26
CA LEU A 78 -2.62 10.55 8.11
C LEU A 78 -3.28 11.05 6.84
N ASP A 79 -2.46 11.53 5.91
CA ASP A 79 -2.90 11.96 4.58
C ASP A 79 -2.14 11.09 3.57
N MET A 80 -2.84 10.11 2.99
CA MET A 80 -2.21 9.06 2.21
C MET A 80 -2.76 9.02 0.79
N ASP A 81 -1.88 9.20 -0.19
CA ASP A 81 -2.21 9.02 -1.59
C ASP A 81 -1.88 7.60 -2.01
N CYS A 82 -2.85 6.91 -2.60
CA CYS A 82 -2.73 5.51 -2.99
C CYS A 82 -2.74 5.38 -4.51
N TYR A 83 -1.83 4.56 -5.03
CA TYR A 83 -1.63 4.38 -6.48
C TYR A 83 -1.75 2.92 -6.86
N LEU A 84 -2.40 2.67 -8.01
CA LEU A 84 -2.41 1.34 -8.60
C LEU A 84 -1.09 1.12 -9.34
N CYS A 85 -0.47 -0.02 -9.05
CA CYS A 85 0.86 -0.33 -9.55
C CYS A 85 0.96 -1.76 -10.03
N THR A 86 1.98 -2.03 -10.86
CA THR A 86 2.40 -3.37 -11.19
C THR A 86 3.90 -3.48 -10.93
N LEU A 87 4.43 -4.69 -10.92
CA LEU A 87 5.87 -4.90 -10.75
C LEU A 87 6.55 -4.87 -12.11
N LYS A 88 7.73 -4.24 -12.17
CA LYS A 88 8.54 -4.28 -13.37
C LYS A 88 9.12 -5.68 -13.59
N ASP A 89 9.49 -6.33 -12.49
CA ASP A 89 9.90 -7.73 -12.50
C ASP A 89 9.33 -8.41 -11.25
N ASN A 90 9.58 -9.69 -11.07
CA ASN A 90 8.98 -10.46 -9.97
C ASN A 90 9.87 -10.60 -8.75
N HIS A 91 10.95 -9.83 -8.69
CA HIS A 91 11.88 -9.93 -7.56
C HIS A 91 11.39 -9.07 -6.39
N ILE A 92 11.26 -9.69 -5.21
CA ILE A 92 10.90 -9.00 -3.97
C ILE A 92 11.77 -9.51 -2.85
N LYS A 93 12.34 -8.59 -2.07
CA LYS A 93 13.09 -8.93 -0.87
C LYS A 93 12.59 -8.07 0.28
N LEU A 94 12.22 -8.71 1.39
CA LEU A 94 11.70 -8.00 2.56
C LEU A 94 12.82 -7.38 3.37
N ASN A 95 12.72 -6.07 3.61
CA ASN A 95 13.66 -5.37 4.49
C ASN A 95 13.02 -4.91 5.79
N ASP A 96 11.86 -4.26 5.70
CA ASP A 96 11.23 -3.64 6.87
C ASP A 96 9.94 -4.31 7.31
N HIS A 97 9.42 -5.24 6.51
CA HIS A 97 8.19 -5.95 6.85
C HIS A 97 8.49 -7.36 7.32
N ASN A 98 7.59 -7.90 8.15
CA ASN A 98 7.71 -9.25 8.66
C ASN A 98 7.35 -10.30 7.62
N SER A 99 6.32 -10.03 6.84
CA SER A 99 5.85 -10.96 5.81
C SER A 99 5.07 -10.22 4.74
N ILE A 100 4.90 -10.85 3.59
CA ILE A 100 3.99 -10.38 2.55
C ILE A 100 2.99 -11.47 2.22
N ARG A 101 1.83 -11.04 1.72
CA ARG A 101 0.80 -11.94 1.22
C ARG A 101 0.24 -11.37 -0.08
N TRP A 102 -0.05 -12.25 -1.01
CA TRP A 102 -0.83 -11.89 -2.20
C TRP A 102 -2.26 -12.35 -1.92
N ILE A 103 -3.20 -11.41 -1.87
CA ILE A 103 -4.59 -11.72 -1.50
C ILE A 103 -5.55 -11.37 -2.64
N SER A 104 -6.67 -12.11 -2.69
CA SER A 104 -7.77 -11.74 -3.56
C SER A 104 -8.66 -10.73 -2.83
N LEU A 105 -9.58 -10.10 -3.56
CA LEU A 105 -10.53 -9.17 -2.94
C LEU A 105 -11.58 -9.89 -2.11
N ASP A 106 -11.67 -11.21 -2.22
CA ASP A 106 -12.62 -12.01 -1.44
C ASP A 106 -12.04 -12.42 -0.09
N GLU A 107 -10.78 -12.17 0.15
CA GLU A 107 -10.12 -12.53 1.42
C GLU A 107 -10.83 -11.84 2.58
N GLN A 108 -11.04 -12.59 3.67
CA GLN A 108 -11.70 -12.07 4.87
C GLN A 108 -10.79 -12.18 6.08
N ASN A 109 -11.14 -11.46 7.13
CA ASN A 109 -10.46 -11.53 8.42
C ASN A 109 -9.00 -11.10 8.37
N ILE A 110 -8.70 -10.12 7.51
CA ILE A 110 -7.37 -9.53 7.46
C ILE A 110 -7.24 -8.51 8.60
N ASN A 111 -6.17 -8.64 9.36
CA ASN A 111 -5.89 -7.73 10.47
C ASN A 111 -5.23 -6.45 9.94
N TRP A 112 -6.07 -5.54 9.45
CA TRP A 112 -5.59 -4.31 8.80
C TRP A 112 -5.17 -3.24 9.80
N ILE A 113 -4.12 -2.50 9.46
CA ILE A 113 -3.87 -1.20 10.07
C ILE A 113 -5.06 -0.32 9.70
N PRO A 114 -5.66 0.41 10.68
CA PRO A 114 -6.98 1.05 10.47
C PRO A 114 -7.13 1.89 9.21
N ALA A 115 -6.14 2.71 8.86
CA ALA A 115 -6.25 3.58 7.69
C ALA A 115 -6.38 2.80 6.39
N ASP A 116 -5.87 1.57 6.34
CA ASP A 116 -5.82 0.78 5.10
C ASP A 116 -7.13 0.05 4.80
N ILE A 117 -8.03 -0.02 5.79
CA ILE A 117 -9.34 -0.64 5.58
C ILE A 117 -10.10 0.05 4.45
N GLN A 118 -10.06 1.37 4.38
CA GLN A 118 -10.75 2.14 3.34
C GLN A 118 -10.27 1.78 1.95
N ILE A 119 -8.97 1.50 1.82
CA ILE A 119 -8.40 1.14 0.51
C ILE A 119 -8.99 -0.18 0.04
N PHE A 120 -8.97 -1.19 0.92
CA PHE A 120 -9.47 -2.51 0.57
C PHE A 120 -10.96 -2.48 0.24
N ASP A 121 -11.74 -1.76 1.05
CA ASP A 121 -13.18 -1.61 0.81
C ASP A 121 -13.46 -0.96 -0.53
N THR A 122 -12.70 0.07 -0.90
CA THR A 122 -12.88 0.77 -2.17
C THR A 122 -12.49 -0.12 -3.35
N LEU A 123 -11.43 -0.91 -3.21
CA LEU A 123 -11.04 -1.86 -4.24
C LEU A 123 -12.15 -2.86 -4.51
N LYS A 124 -12.78 -3.37 -3.45
CA LYS A 124 -13.88 -4.32 -3.57
C LYS A 124 -15.09 -3.68 -4.26
N LYS A 125 -15.47 -2.47 -3.85
CA LYS A 125 -16.60 -1.77 -4.43
C LYS A 125 -16.40 -1.51 -5.92
N ARG A 126 -15.20 -1.17 -6.34
CA ARG A 126 -14.90 -0.84 -7.71
C ARG A 126 -14.56 -2.06 -8.56
N GLY A 127 -14.35 -3.22 -7.94
CA GLY A 127 -14.03 -4.45 -8.65
C GLY A 127 -12.75 -4.38 -9.45
N ILE A 128 -11.73 -3.73 -8.92
CA ILE A 128 -10.50 -3.40 -9.65
C ILE A 128 -9.79 -4.63 -10.22
N LEU A 129 -9.90 -5.78 -9.56
CA LEU A 129 -9.22 -7.00 -10.01
C LEU A 129 -10.11 -7.88 -10.88
N HIS A 130 -11.34 -7.47 -11.12
CA HIS A 130 -12.28 -8.21 -11.96
C HIS A 130 -12.34 -7.64 -13.37
N ASP A 131 -11.17 -7.50 -13.97
CA ASP A 131 -11.12 -7.06 -15.34
C ASP A 131 -11.48 -8.16 -16.26
N ALA A 132 -12.05 -7.71 -17.28
CA ALA A 132 -12.39 -8.63 -18.27
C ALA A 132 -11.23 -9.42 -18.76
N ASN A 133 -10.92 -9.35 -18.44
CA ASN A 133 -10.07 -9.87 -18.87
C ASN A 133 -9.82 -10.36 -18.43
N ASN A 134 -10.26 -10.01 -17.73
CA ASN A 134 -9.94 -10.29 -17.26
C ASN A 134 -10.39 -10.81 -17.25
#